data_c894773758108df0721d9ea8043d1b30
#
_entry.id   c894773758108df0721d9ea8043d1b30
#
_cell.length_a   1.000
_cell.length_b   1.000
_cell.length_c   1.000
_cell.angle_alpha   90.00
_cell.angle_beta   90.00
_cell.angle_gamma   90.00
#
_symmetry.space_group_name_H-M   'P 1'
#
loop_
_entity.id
_entity.type
_entity.pdbx_description
1 polymer ?
#
loop_
_entity_poly.entity_id
_entity_poly.type
_entity_poly.pdbx_seq_one_letter_code
_entity_poly.pdbx_strand_id
1 'polypeptide(L)'
;DAKKGYVIDVAGSLYDWWQFLEEINKKIESTTNSEDKKLGYFFCKAHGGVISAETFVGKVVFYLWNDVFKDFDLVGPIFDDTVEGGKLTFAKFYTEGEMKTKVRTDKVAQFLGNLGLTPVEESEEEYNGQAENTDDSENPRATWSMSERKRYDFWEAFLAYAHKNDDFKTYFGGTKKAGKDHWKNFYVSGADFYMSVVLKLWERAIALQVYFDRTTDTYYHLATQKKEIEAEMETT
;
A
#
# COMPACT_ATOMS: atom_id res chain seq x y z
N ASP A 1 20.07 -12.72 3.14
CA ASP A 1 19.47 -11.38 3.29
C ASP A 1 18.96 -10.92 1.93
N ALA A 2 17.71 -11.26 1.62
CA ALA A 2 17.03 -10.72 0.46
C ALA A 2 16.89 -9.20 0.69
N LYS A 3 17.54 -8.40 -0.16
CA LYS A 3 17.36 -6.94 -0.17
C LYS A 3 15.89 -6.65 -0.38
N LYS A 4 15.20 -6.19 0.66
CA LYS A 4 13.82 -5.72 0.55
C LYS A 4 13.81 -4.54 -0.41
N GLY A 5 13.31 -4.75 -1.64
CA GLY A 5 13.11 -3.71 -2.64
C GLY A 5 11.92 -2.82 -2.30
N TYR A 6 11.80 -1.68 -3.00
CA TYR A 6 10.57 -0.90 -2.98
C TYR A 6 9.47 -1.62 -3.76
N VAL A 7 8.23 -1.31 -3.44
CA VAL A 7 7.06 -1.79 -4.17
C VAL A 7 6.15 -0.63 -4.55
N ILE A 8 5.42 -0.80 -5.65
CA ILE A 8 4.37 0.11 -6.10
C ILE A 8 3.05 -0.45 -5.60
N ASP A 9 2.32 0.31 -4.79
CA ASP A 9 0.98 -0.08 -4.31
C ASP A 9 -0.09 0.50 -5.24
N VAL A 10 -0.86 -0.39 -5.85
CA VAL A 10 -1.98 -0.06 -6.72
C VAL A 10 -3.25 -0.68 -6.15
N ALA A 11 -3.92 0.04 -5.27
CA ALA A 11 -5.15 -0.41 -4.58
C ALA A 11 -4.97 -1.75 -3.84
N GLY A 12 -3.80 -1.96 -3.21
CA GLY A 12 -3.47 -3.17 -2.46
C GLY A 12 -2.84 -4.28 -3.30
N SER A 13 -2.78 -4.14 -4.62
CA SER A 13 -1.96 -4.97 -5.49
C SER A 13 -0.56 -4.39 -5.56
N LEU A 14 0.44 -5.20 -5.27
CA LEU A 14 1.81 -4.74 -5.09
C LEU A 14 2.68 -5.23 -6.25
N TYR A 15 3.42 -4.31 -6.82
CA TYR A 15 4.33 -4.59 -7.92
C TYR A 15 5.77 -4.30 -7.50
N ASP A 16 6.70 -5.15 -7.90
CA ASP A 16 8.11 -4.98 -7.57
C ASP A 16 8.70 -3.77 -8.30
N TRP A 17 9.29 -2.82 -7.54
CA TRP A 17 9.88 -1.62 -8.09
C TRP A 17 11.13 -1.91 -8.93
N TRP A 18 11.92 -2.91 -8.53
CA TRP A 18 13.12 -3.27 -9.27
C TRP A 18 12.78 -3.90 -10.61
N GLN A 19 11.80 -4.80 -10.64
CA GLN A 19 11.29 -5.39 -11.87
C GLN A 19 10.70 -4.32 -12.80
N PHE A 20 9.98 -3.35 -12.25
CA PHE A 20 9.50 -2.21 -13.02
C PHE A 20 10.65 -1.42 -13.65
N LEU A 21 11.70 -1.09 -12.88
CA LEU A 21 12.86 -0.37 -13.40
C LEU A 21 13.56 -1.16 -14.51
N GLU A 22 13.70 -2.45 -14.36
CA GLU A 22 14.33 -3.30 -15.35
C GLU A 22 13.55 -3.26 -16.67
N GLU A 23 12.25 -3.48 -16.65
CA GLU A 23 11.41 -3.52 -17.86
C GLU A 23 11.26 -2.14 -18.50
N ILE A 24 11.04 -1.09 -17.72
CA ILE A 24 10.92 0.25 -18.29
C ILE A 24 12.24 0.75 -18.87
N ASN A 25 13.37 0.47 -18.24
CA ASN A 25 14.67 0.88 -18.76
C ASN A 25 15.05 0.15 -20.04
N LYS A 26 14.71 -1.15 -20.19
CA LYS A 26 14.82 -1.87 -21.47
C LYS A 26 13.99 -1.17 -22.56
N LYS A 27 12.78 -0.72 -22.20
CA LYS A 27 11.91 -0.04 -23.14
C LYS A 27 12.44 1.35 -23.51
N ILE A 28 12.95 2.11 -22.55
CA ILE A 28 13.58 3.42 -22.79
C ILE A 28 14.76 3.25 -23.76
N GLU A 29 15.66 2.31 -23.48
CA GLU A 29 16.82 2.04 -24.32
C GLU A 29 16.42 1.69 -25.75
N SER A 30 15.51 0.73 -25.93
CA SER A 30 15.07 0.28 -27.25
C SER A 30 14.33 1.34 -28.05
N THR A 31 13.72 2.33 -27.40
CA THR A 31 12.92 3.37 -28.05
C THR A 31 13.73 4.64 -28.30
N THR A 32 14.50 5.09 -27.29
CA THR A 32 15.16 6.40 -27.32
C THR A 32 16.64 6.32 -27.68
N ASN A 33 17.24 5.14 -27.52
CA ASN A 33 18.68 4.90 -27.62
C ASN A 33 19.49 5.86 -26.70
N SER A 34 18.94 6.22 -25.55
CA SER A 34 19.46 7.24 -24.64
C SER A 34 19.61 6.68 -23.22
N GLU A 35 20.85 6.65 -22.71
CA GLU A 35 21.15 6.16 -21.36
C GLU A 35 20.74 7.16 -20.27
N ASP A 36 20.77 8.46 -20.57
CA ASP A 36 20.46 9.53 -19.62
C ASP A 36 18.97 9.62 -19.26
N LYS A 37 18.11 9.01 -20.06
CA LYS A 37 16.67 8.92 -19.80
C LYS A 37 16.26 7.74 -18.91
N LYS A 38 17.17 6.83 -18.60
CA LYS A 38 16.90 5.67 -17.74
C LYS A 38 16.59 6.08 -16.30
N LEU A 39 15.68 5.37 -15.70
CA LEU A 39 15.29 5.58 -14.30
C LEU A 39 16.26 4.87 -13.35
N GLY A 40 16.77 5.61 -12.37
CA GLY A 40 17.53 5.03 -11.25
C GLY A 40 16.64 4.56 -10.12
N TYR A 41 17.17 3.71 -9.23
CA TYR A 41 16.41 3.14 -8.10
C TYR A 41 15.76 4.20 -7.21
N PHE A 42 16.45 5.30 -6.97
CA PHE A 42 15.97 6.39 -6.12
C PHE A 42 15.21 7.49 -6.87
N PHE A 43 14.83 7.24 -8.11
CA PHE A 43 14.05 8.21 -8.90
C PHE A 43 12.74 8.57 -8.19
N CYS A 44 12.12 7.60 -7.53
CA CYS A 44 10.92 7.79 -6.72
C CYS A 44 11.20 7.49 -5.25
N LYS A 45 10.75 8.37 -4.34
CA LYS A 45 10.88 8.13 -2.91
C LYS A 45 9.74 7.22 -2.44
N ALA A 46 10.10 6.10 -1.84
CA ALA A 46 9.16 5.24 -1.15
C ALA A 46 9.02 5.70 0.32
N HIS A 47 7.81 5.66 0.83
CA HIS A 47 7.52 5.82 2.25
C HIS A 47 7.32 4.43 2.88
N GLY A 48 8.20 4.04 3.81
CA GLY A 48 8.17 2.69 4.38
C GLY A 48 8.37 1.58 3.34
N GLY A 49 9.15 1.82 2.28
CA GLY A 49 9.34 0.85 1.20
C GLY A 49 8.23 0.83 0.14
N VAL A 50 7.18 1.63 0.31
CA VAL A 50 6.02 1.65 -0.58
C VAL A 50 5.96 2.96 -1.37
N ILE A 51 5.74 2.85 -2.68
CA ILE A 51 5.43 3.94 -3.60
C ILE A 51 3.93 3.91 -3.86
N SER A 52 3.19 4.92 -3.41
CA SER A 52 1.76 4.99 -3.67
C SER A 52 1.45 5.23 -5.15
N ALA A 53 0.24 4.84 -5.60
CA ALA A 53 -0.21 5.07 -6.97
C ALA A 53 -0.14 6.57 -7.34
N GLU A 54 -0.47 7.48 -6.43
CA GLU A 54 -0.39 8.92 -6.64
C GLU A 54 1.05 9.38 -6.89
N THR A 55 1.98 8.92 -6.07
CA THR A 55 3.41 9.24 -6.22
C THR A 55 3.96 8.65 -7.50
N PHE A 56 3.58 7.41 -7.82
CA PHE A 56 3.98 6.74 -9.04
C PHE A 56 3.49 7.48 -10.29
N VAL A 57 2.20 7.80 -10.38
CA VAL A 57 1.64 8.52 -11.52
C VAL A 57 2.20 9.94 -11.62
N GLY A 58 2.18 10.69 -10.52
CA GLY A 58 2.60 12.10 -10.52
C GLY A 58 4.08 12.32 -10.77
N LYS A 59 4.91 11.31 -10.60
CA LYS A 59 6.35 11.43 -10.78
C LYS A 59 6.88 10.55 -11.90
N VAL A 60 6.60 9.25 -11.85
CA VAL A 60 7.18 8.29 -12.78
C VAL A 60 6.45 8.31 -14.12
N VAL A 61 5.13 8.13 -14.10
CA VAL A 61 4.33 8.16 -15.35
C VAL A 61 4.42 9.53 -16.02
N PHE A 62 4.38 10.62 -15.20
CA PHE A 62 4.56 11.97 -15.72
C PHE A 62 5.89 12.16 -16.45
N TYR A 63 7.00 11.71 -15.86
CA TYR A 63 8.32 11.78 -16.49
C TYR A 63 8.36 10.96 -17.78
N LEU A 64 7.87 9.72 -17.74
CA LEU A 64 7.86 8.86 -18.93
C LEU A 64 7.04 9.49 -20.06
N TRP A 65 5.90 10.08 -19.73
CA TRP A 65 5.01 10.73 -20.69
C TRP A 65 5.62 11.99 -21.30
N ASN A 66 6.14 12.90 -20.46
CA ASN A 66 6.56 14.24 -20.91
C ASN A 66 8.00 14.32 -21.40
N ASP A 67 8.90 13.55 -20.80
CA ASP A 67 10.35 13.72 -21.04
C ASP A 67 10.96 12.55 -21.82
N VAL A 68 10.40 11.35 -21.67
CA VAL A 68 11.00 10.16 -22.30
C VAL A 68 10.34 9.88 -23.65
N PHE A 69 9.02 9.71 -23.68
CA PHE A 69 8.29 9.20 -24.85
C PHE A 69 7.55 10.26 -25.66
N LYS A 70 7.58 11.51 -25.25
CA LYS A 70 6.88 12.62 -25.91
C LYS A 70 7.15 12.74 -27.41
N ASP A 71 8.42 12.60 -27.79
CA ASP A 71 8.87 12.78 -29.17
C ASP A 71 8.84 11.48 -29.99
N PHE A 72 8.38 10.39 -29.40
CA PHE A 72 8.38 9.05 -30.01
C PHE A 72 6.97 8.52 -30.29
N ASP A 73 5.98 9.39 -30.48
CA ASP A 73 4.56 9.06 -30.70
C ASP A 73 3.99 8.06 -29.69
N LEU A 74 4.49 8.09 -28.45
CA LEU A 74 4.14 7.16 -27.37
C LEU A 74 4.23 5.70 -27.82
N VAL A 75 5.36 5.37 -28.40
CA VAL A 75 5.62 4.14 -29.12
C VAL A 75 5.49 2.91 -28.23
N GLY A 76 4.72 1.98 -28.73
CA GLY A 76 4.59 0.64 -28.22
C GLY A 76 3.41 0.44 -27.26
N PRO A 77 3.17 -0.81 -26.86
CA PRO A 77 1.96 -1.21 -26.14
C PRO A 77 1.86 -0.68 -24.70
N ILE A 78 2.96 -0.11 -24.13
CA ILE A 78 2.96 0.32 -22.73
C ILE A 78 1.93 1.41 -22.42
N PHE A 79 1.64 2.27 -23.39
CA PHE A 79 0.58 3.28 -23.27
C PHE A 79 -0.68 2.94 -24.06
N ASP A 80 -0.90 1.68 -24.41
CA ASP A 80 -2.16 1.30 -25.03
C ASP A 80 -3.27 1.16 -23.99
N ASP A 81 -4.42 1.74 -24.29
CA ASP A 81 -5.62 1.55 -23.49
C ASP A 81 -6.41 0.38 -24.06
N THR A 82 -6.16 -0.82 -23.54
CA THR A 82 -6.79 -2.06 -24.02
C THR A 82 -8.26 -2.18 -23.62
N VAL A 83 -8.73 -1.36 -22.67
CA VAL A 83 -10.10 -1.37 -22.15
C VAL A 83 -10.99 -0.35 -22.89
N GLU A 84 -10.53 0.91 -22.94
CA GLU A 84 -11.30 2.00 -23.57
C GLU A 84 -10.89 2.29 -25.02
N GLY A 85 -9.80 1.65 -25.46
CA GLY A 85 -9.20 1.87 -26.78
C GLY A 85 -8.35 3.12 -26.88
N GLY A 86 -7.45 3.14 -27.87
CA GLY A 86 -6.50 4.25 -28.08
C GLY A 86 -5.33 4.22 -27.12
N LYS A 87 -4.88 5.40 -26.66
CA LYS A 87 -3.72 5.53 -25.78
C LYS A 87 -4.11 5.91 -24.35
N LEU A 88 -3.34 5.41 -23.38
CA LEU A 88 -3.35 5.85 -21.99
C LEU A 88 -2.70 7.24 -21.92
N THR A 89 -3.46 8.29 -22.22
CA THR A 89 -2.98 9.66 -22.03
C THR A 89 -2.79 9.96 -20.56
N PHE A 90 -1.91 10.92 -20.22
CA PHE A 90 -1.67 11.26 -18.81
C PHE A 90 -2.98 11.64 -18.07
N ALA A 91 -3.90 12.32 -18.74
CA ALA A 91 -5.20 12.64 -18.18
C ALA A 91 -6.04 11.41 -17.81
N LYS A 92 -5.91 10.30 -18.53
CA LYS A 92 -6.65 9.07 -18.24
C LYS A 92 -6.25 8.39 -16.92
N PHE A 93 -5.09 8.74 -16.36
CA PHE A 93 -4.69 8.25 -15.05
C PHE A 93 -5.42 8.95 -13.89
N TYR A 94 -6.30 9.90 -14.20
CA TYR A 94 -7.05 10.64 -13.19
C TYR A 94 -8.54 10.62 -13.50
N THR A 95 -9.35 10.62 -12.44
CA THR A 95 -10.78 10.93 -12.52
C THR A 95 -10.99 12.39 -12.18
N GLU A 96 -11.80 13.09 -12.97
CA GLU A 96 -12.32 14.39 -12.59
C GLU A 96 -13.45 14.18 -11.58
N GLY A 97 -13.29 14.69 -10.38
CA GLY A 97 -14.31 14.72 -9.34
C GLY A 97 -14.60 16.16 -8.94
N GLU A 98 -15.81 16.42 -8.47
CA GLU A 98 -16.26 17.80 -8.12
C GLU A 98 -15.39 18.49 -7.06
N MET A 99 -14.56 17.76 -6.30
CA MET A 99 -13.71 18.33 -5.25
C MET A 99 -12.24 17.89 -5.26
N LYS A 100 -11.87 16.77 -5.88
CA LYS A 100 -10.47 16.28 -5.93
C LYS A 100 -10.24 15.39 -7.14
N THR A 101 -9.16 15.64 -7.85
CA THR A 101 -8.59 14.71 -8.84
C THR A 101 -8.09 13.46 -8.10
N LYS A 102 -8.58 12.29 -8.49
CA LYS A 102 -8.19 11.01 -7.89
C LYS A 102 -7.48 10.13 -8.92
N VAL A 103 -6.43 9.44 -8.52
CA VAL A 103 -5.73 8.50 -9.40
C VAL A 103 -6.62 7.29 -9.71
N ARG A 104 -6.69 6.93 -10.97
CA ARG A 104 -7.35 5.72 -11.49
C ARG A 104 -6.40 4.53 -11.36
N THR A 105 -6.57 3.76 -10.31
CA THR A 105 -5.73 2.59 -10.04
C THR A 105 -5.89 1.48 -11.09
N ASP A 106 -7.06 1.38 -11.72
CA ASP A 106 -7.30 0.50 -12.87
C ASP A 106 -6.38 0.81 -14.06
N LYS A 107 -6.17 2.10 -14.35
CA LYS A 107 -5.27 2.54 -15.42
C LYS A 107 -3.80 2.37 -15.06
N VAL A 108 -3.45 2.51 -13.78
CA VAL A 108 -2.09 2.21 -13.30
C VAL A 108 -1.79 0.71 -13.43
N ALA A 109 -2.70 -0.15 -12.99
CA ALA A 109 -2.57 -1.59 -13.13
C ALA A 109 -2.45 -2.01 -14.61
N GLN A 110 -3.25 -1.39 -15.49
CA GLN A 110 -3.17 -1.62 -16.93
C GLN A 110 -1.80 -1.23 -17.50
N PHE A 111 -1.27 -0.06 -17.13
CA PHE A 111 0.05 0.40 -17.56
C PHE A 111 1.16 -0.57 -17.12
N LEU A 112 1.13 -1.03 -15.86
CA LEU A 112 2.07 -2.01 -15.35
C LEU A 112 1.93 -3.37 -16.07
N GLY A 113 0.71 -3.80 -16.31
CA GLY A 113 0.41 -5.02 -17.09
C GLY A 113 0.90 -4.93 -18.55
N ASN A 114 0.79 -3.75 -19.19
CA ASN A 114 1.32 -3.51 -20.53
C ASN A 114 2.86 -3.62 -20.59
N LEU A 115 3.56 -3.43 -19.46
CA LEU A 115 4.99 -3.67 -19.31
C LEU A 115 5.31 -5.15 -19.01
N GLY A 116 4.30 -6.00 -18.87
CA GLY A 116 4.47 -7.41 -18.51
C GLY A 116 4.63 -7.65 -17.02
N LEU A 117 4.40 -6.64 -16.16
CA LEU A 117 4.45 -6.84 -14.72
C LEU A 117 3.13 -7.45 -14.23
N THR A 118 3.28 -8.42 -13.35
CA THR A 118 2.18 -8.95 -12.53
C THR A 118 2.36 -8.51 -11.09
N PRO A 119 1.28 -8.38 -10.31
CA PRO A 119 1.41 -8.19 -8.88
C PRO A 119 2.31 -9.27 -8.28
N VAL A 120 3.16 -8.89 -7.34
CA VAL A 120 3.98 -9.84 -6.59
C VAL A 120 3.02 -10.77 -5.87
N GLU A 121 2.94 -12.01 -6.32
CA GLU A 121 2.29 -13.06 -5.54
C GLU A 121 3.14 -13.26 -4.29
N GLU A 122 2.54 -13.05 -3.12
CA GLU A 122 3.16 -13.51 -1.88
C GLU A 122 3.35 -15.01 -2.05
N SER A 123 4.63 -15.48 -2.08
CA SER A 123 4.96 -16.89 -2.15
C SER A 123 4.07 -17.64 -1.15
N GLU A 124 3.27 -18.56 -1.66
CA GLU A 124 2.48 -19.48 -0.88
C GLU A 124 3.42 -20.37 -0.07
N GLU A 125 3.85 -19.89 1.10
CA GLU A 125 4.21 -20.83 2.16
C GLU A 125 2.89 -21.41 2.66
N GLU A 126 2.70 -22.71 2.42
CA GLU A 126 1.53 -23.50 2.72
C GLU A 126 0.90 -23.16 4.08
N TYR A 127 -0.12 -22.35 4.06
CA TYR A 127 -1.07 -22.30 5.16
C TYR A 127 -2.15 -23.36 4.87
N ASN A 128 -1.92 -24.58 5.36
CA ASN A 128 -2.89 -25.66 5.39
C ASN A 128 -3.97 -25.38 6.45
N GLY A 129 -4.80 -24.37 6.20
CA GLY A 129 -6.06 -24.15 6.91
C GLY A 129 -7.17 -24.80 6.10
N GLN A 130 -7.76 -25.87 6.64
CA GLN A 130 -8.89 -26.59 6.06
C GLN A 130 -9.99 -25.59 5.70
N ALA A 131 -10.20 -25.39 4.38
CA ALA A 131 -11.39 -24.73 3.88
C ALA A 131 -12.53 -25.73 3.93
N GLU A 132 -13.41 -25.59 4.92
CA GLU A 132 -14.72 -26.21 4.85
C GLU A 132 -15.50 -25.59 3.69
N ASN A 133 -15.86 -26.41 2.72
CA ASN A 133 -16.77 -26.08 1.64
C ASN A 133 -18.14 -25.78 2.20
N THR A 134 -18.48 -24.52 2.37
CA THR A 134 -19.88 -24.09 2.52
C THR A 134 -20.28 -23.28 1.30
N ASP A 135 -21.41 -23.62 0.75
CA ASP A 135 -22.13 -22.99 -0.38
C ASP A 135 -22.34 -21.49 -0.11
N ASP A 136 -21.58 -20.60 -0.82
CA ASP A 136 -21.42 -19.18 -0.44
C ASP A 136 -21.92 -18.25 -1.56
N SER A 137 -23.23 -18.17 -1.75
CA SER A 137 -23.84 -17.11 -2.57
C SER A 137 -24.02 -15.76 -1.87
N GLU A 138 -23.63 -15.61 -0.57
CA GLU A 138 -23.78 -14.40 0.23
C GLU A 138 -22.52 -13.99 1.05
N ASN A 139 -21.33 -14.47 0.70
CA ASN A 139 -20.14 -14.13 1.49
C ASN A 139 -19.45 -12.83 0.98
N PRO A 140 -19.49 -11.73 1.74
CA PRO A 140 -18.83 -10.47 1.37
C PRO A 140 -17.31 -10.63 1.12
N ARG A 141 -16.71 -11.70 1.67
CA ARG A 141 -15.28 -12.00 1.50
C ARG A 141 -14.94 -12.58 0.13
N ALA A 142 -15.93 -13.06 -0.65
CA ALA A 142 -15.69 -13.66 -1.96
C ALA A 142 -15.05 -12.68 -2.97
N THR A 143 -15.30 -11.36 -2.79
CA THR A 143 -14.77 -10.30 -3.67
C THR A 143 -13.44 -9.71 -3.17
N TRP A 144 -12.93 -10.18 -2.02
CA TRP A 144 -11.72 -9.63 -1.44
C TRP A 144 -10.47 -10.24 -2.06
N SER A 145 -9.43 -9.41 -2.25
CA SER A 145 -8.10 -9.88 -2.62
C SER A 145 -7.50 -10.76 -1.51
N MET A 146 -6.50 -11.56 -1.86
CA MET A 146 -5.76 -12.37 -0.89
C MET A 146 -5.20 -11.51 0.26
N SER A 147 -4.63 -10.35 -0.06
CA SER A 147 -4.09 -9.42 0.94
C SER A 147 -5.16 -8.86 1.90
N GLU A 148 -6.38 -8.60 1.40
CA GLU A 148 -7.49 -8.14 2.23
C GLU A 148 -7.97 -9.25 3.16
N ARG A 149 -8.02 -10.51 2.69
CA ARG A 149 -8.36 -11.68 3.52
C ARG A 149 -7.34 -11.89 4.62
N LYS A 150 -6.03 -11.92 4.29
CA LYS A 150 -4.95 -12.05 5.28
C LYS A 150 -4.97 -10.95 6.35
N ARG A 151 -5.24 -9.70 5.95
CA ARG A 151 -5.37 -8.59 6.90
C ARG A 151 -6.56 -8.75 7.80
N TYR A 152 -7.69 -9.16 7.24
CA TYR A 152 -8.89 -9.42 8.04
C TYR A 152 -8.66 -10.54 9.05
N ASP A 153 -8.09 -11.67 8.62
CA ASP A 153 -7.81 -12.81 9.48
C ASP A 153 -6.81 -12.43 10.59
N PHE A 154 -5.80 -11.63 10.26
CA PHE A 154 -4.90 -11.06 11.27
C PHE A 154 -5.66 -10.24 12.31
N TRP A 155 -6.53 -9.30 11.88
CA TRP A 155 -7.28 -8.46 12.81
C TRP A 155 -8.27 -9.27 13.63
N GLU A 156 -8.87 -10.29 13.08
CA GLU A 156 -9.77 -11.20 13.82
C GLU A 156 -9.01 -11.94 14.91
N ALA A 157 -7.85 -12.54 14.56
CA ALA A 157 -6.99 -13.23 15.52
C ALA A 157 -6.43 -12.28 16.58
N PHE A 158 -5.95 -11.10 16.16
CA PHE A 158 -5.43 -10.08 17.06
C PHE A 158 -6.49 -9.63 18.08
N LEU A 159 -7.69 -9.31 17.63
CA LEU A 159 -8.77 -8.88 18.53
C LEU A 159 -9.21 -10.01 19.47
N ALA A 160 -9.29 -11.24 18.99
CA ALA A 160 -9.60 -12.40 19.80
C ALA A 160 -8.54 -12.65 20.90
N TYR A 161 -7.27 -12.39 20.59
CA TYR A 161 -6.19 -12.45 21.58
C TYR A 161 -6.22 -11.27 22.54
N ALA A 162 -6.30 -10.05 22.04
CA ALA A 162 -6.26 -8.83 22.82
C ALA A 162 -7.43 -8.75 23.81
N HIS A 163 -8.62 -9.18 23.42
CA HIS A 163 -9.79 -9.24 24.32
C HIS A 163 -9.69 -10.30 25.43
N LYS A 164 -8.63 -11.09 25.51
CA LYS A 164 -8.35 -11.94 26.69
C LYS A 164 -7.71 -11.12 27.82
N ASN A 165 -7.08 -9.99 27.49
CA ASN A 165 -6.46 -9.09 28.45
C ASN A 165 -7.49 -8.10 29.00
N ASP A 166 -7.56 -7.97 30.34
CA ASP A 166 -8.57 -7.14 31.00
C ASP A 166 -8.28 -5.65 30.86
N ASP A 167 -7.02 -5.24 30.81
CA ASP A 167 -6.63 -3.86 30.54
C ASP A 167 -7.05 -3.45 29.13
N PHE A 168 -6.81 -4.33 28.14
CA PHE A 168 -7.25 -4.06 26.78
C PHE A 168 -8.77 -3.90 26.70
N LYS A 169 -9.54 -4.72 27.39
CA LYS A 169 -11.01 -4.58 27.45
C LYS A 169 -11.43 -3.25 28.08
N THR A 170 -10.73 -2.85 29.13
CA THR A 170 -11.02 -1.61 29.85
C THR A 170 -10.80 -0.39 28.97
N TYR A 171 -9.66 -0.32 28.29
CA TYR A 171 -9.30 0.86 27.51
C TYR A 171 -9.80 0.84 26.07
N PHE A 172 -9.94 -0.34 25.46
CA PHE A 172 -10.23 -0.49 24.03
C PHE A 172 -11.44 -1.41 23.73
N GLY A 173 -12.25 -1.72 24.72
CA GLY A 173 -13.35 -2.69 24.62
C GLY A 173 -14.39 -2.38 23.52
N GLY A 174 -14.44 -1.12 23.03
CA GLY A 174 -15.29 -0.70 21.92
C GLY A 174 -14.84 -1.23 20.55
N THR A 175 -13.56 -1.62 20.40
CA THR A 175 -13.01 -2.09 19.12
C THR A 175 -13.19 -3.60 18.98
N LYS A 176 -14.33 -4.02 18.42
CA LYS A 176 -14.73 -5.44 18.36
C LYS A 176 -14.67 -6.07 16.96
N LYS A 177 -14.68 -5.27 15.91
CA LYS A 177 -14.78 -5.78 14.53
C LYS A 177 -13.46 -5.75 13.81
N ALA A 178 -13.08 -6.87 13.21
CA ALA A 178 -11.99 -6.92 12.25
C ALA A 178 -12.30 -6.06 11.02
N GLY A 179 -11.28 -5.62 10.31
CA GLY A 179 -11.37 -4.88 9.05
C GLY A 179 -10.34 -5.43 8.07
N LYS A 180 -10.45 -5.06 6.81
CA LYS A 180 -9.53 -5.46 5.75
C LYS A 180 -8.40 -4.45 5.47
N ASP A 181 -8.38 -3.35 6.21
CA ASP A 181 -7.37 -2.31 6.06
C ASP A 181 -6.04 -2.74 6.69
N HIS A 182 -4.95 -2.18 6.21
CA HIS A 182 -3.63 -2.43 6.78
C HIS A 182 -3.38 -1.68 8.11
N TRP A 183 -4.35 -0.96 8.61
CA TRP A 183 -4.33 -0.22 9.87
C TRP A 183 -5.65 -0.38 10.62
N LYS A 184 -5.59 -0.17 11.94
CA LYS A 184 -6.77 -0.19 12.81
C LYS A 184 -6.61 0.79 13.95
N ASN A 185 -7.62 1.64 14.13
CA ASN A 185 -7.66 2.61 15.21
C ASN A 185 -8.29 2.02 16.48
N PHE A 186 -7.68 2.33 17.61
CA PHE A 186 -8.08 1.99 18.94
C PHE A 186 -8.29 3.28 19.72
N TYR A 187 -9.56 3.60 19.98
CA TYR A 187 -9.94 4.80 20.70
C TYR A 187 -9.91 4.52 22.20
N VAL A 188 -9.14 5.33 22.93
CA VAL A 188 -9.05 5.24 24.39
C VAL A 188 -10.23 5.98 24.99
N SER A 189 -11.03 5.30 25.81
CA SER A 189 -12.21 5.90 26.43
C SER A 189 -11.82 7.07 27.33
N GLY A 190 -12.38 8.25 27.07
CA GLY A 190 -12.13 9.47 27.84
C GLY A 190 -10.81 10.19 27.54
N ALA A 191 -10.07 9.77 26.50
CA ALA A 191 -8.84 10.44 26.06
C ALA A 191 -9.05 11.25 24.78
N ASP A 192 -8.24 12.32 24.62
CA ASP A 192 -8.20 13.16 23.42
C ASP A 192 -7.20 12.63 22.37
N PHE A 193 -6.86 11.36 22.44
CA PHE A 193 -5.99 10.68 21.50
C PHE A 193 -6.50 9.27 21.18
N TYR A 194 -6.03 8.73 20.08
CA TYR A 194 -6.23 7.33 19.72
C TYR A 194 -4.93 6.70 19.26
N MET A 195 -4.85 5.39 19.37
CA MET A 195 -3.74 4.61 18.86
C MET A 195 -4.12 3.96 17.54
N SER A 196 -3.21 3.95 16.58
CA SER A 196 -3.35 3.21 15.33
C SER A 196 -2.28 2.13 15.24
N VAL A 197 -2.72 0.90 15.12
CA VAL A 197 -1.82 -0.22 14.80
C VAL A 197 -1.78 -0.36 13.29
N VAL A 198 -0.58 -0.32 12.70
CA VAL A 198 -0.35 -0.37 11.26
C VAL A 198 0.45 -1.62 10.92
N LEU A 199 -0.09 -2.44 10.03
CA LEU A 199 0.59 -3.63 9.51
C LEU A 199 1.52 -3.21 8.37
N LYS A 200 2.81 -3.26 8.63
CA LYS A 200 3.87 -3.03 7.65
C LYS A 200 4.29 -4.37 7.06
N LEU A 201 3.46 -4.94 6.20
CA LEU A 201 3.62 -6.29 5.67
C LEU A 201 5.00 -6.52 5.03
N TRP A 202 5.51 -5.51 4.31
CA TRP A 202 6.82 -5.57 3.64
C TRP A 202 8.00 -5.52 4.61
N GLU A 203 7.85 -4.80 5.71
CA GLU A 203 8.85 -4.73 6.76
C GLU A 203 8.74 -5.94 7.71
N ARG A 204 7.69 -6.78 7.53
CA ARG A 204 7.29 -7.83 8.49
C ARG A 204 7.23 -7.26 9.90
N ALA A 205 6.68 -6.07 10.02
CA ALA A 205 6.65 -5.30 11.24
C ALA A 205 5.25 -4.76 11.51
N ILE A 206 4.97 -4.51 12.78
CA ILE A 206 3.79 -3.81 13.23
C ILE A 206 4.27 -2.47 13.80
N ALA A 207 3.66 -1.37 13.36
CA ALA A 207 3.91 -0.06 13.93
C ALA A 207 2.73 0.37 14.80
N LEU A 208 3.04 0.90 15.97
CA LEU A 208 2.08 1.60 16.80
C LEU A 208 2.28 3.10 16.62
N GLN A 209 1.20 3.80 16.29
CA GLN A 209 1.17 5.25 16.13
C GLN A 209 0.15 5.85 17.08
N VAL A 210 0.48 6.96 17.70
CA VAL A 210 -0.42 7.70 18.59
C VAL A 210 -0.80 9.01 17.91
N TYR A 211 -2.10 9.25 17.77
CA TYR A 211 -2.65 10.44 17.15
C TYR A 211 -3.35 11.29 18.19
N PHE A 212 -2.98 12.56 18.28
CA PHE A 212 -3.58 13.55 19.17
C PHE A 212 -4.55 14.42 18.34
N ASP A 213 -5.84 14.32 18.64
CA ASP A 213 -6.88 14.91 17.79
C ASP A 213 -7.13 16.40 18.10
N ARG A 214 -6.93 16.86 19.35
CA ARG A 214 -7.34 18.19 19.79
C ARG A 214 -6.43 18.91 20.77
N THR A 215 -5.48 18.26 21.41
CA THR A 215 -4.63 18.91 22.43
C THR A 215 -3.16 18.62 22.21
N THR A 216 -2.40 19.69 22.04
CA THR A 216 -0.93 19.64 22.03
C THR A 216 -0.36 19.33 23.41
N ASP A 217 -1.10 19.61 24.48
CA ASP A 217 -0.62 19.48 25.87
C ASP A 217 -0.37 18.01 26.24
N THR A 218 -1.26 17.10 25.87
CA THR A 218 -1.07 15.66 26.06
C THR A 218 0.14 15.15 25.28
N TYR A 219 0.35 15.63 24.07
CA TYR A 219 1.54 15.31 23.29
C TYR A 219 2.82 15.74 24.00
N TYR A 220 2.89 17.00 24.46
CA TYR A 220 4.07 17.51 25.17
C TYR A 220 4.30 16.77 26.48
N HIS A 221 3.25 16.43 27.20
CA HIS A 221 3.37 15.64 28.44
C HIS A 221 3.98 14.26 28.15
N LEU A 222 3.46 13.50 27.17
CA LEU A 222 4.01 12.21 26.78
C LEU A 222 5.42 12.33 26.20
N ALA A 223 5.70 13.40 25.45
CA ALA A 223 7.04 13.64 24.92
C ALA A 223 8.10 13.82 26.01
N THR A 224 7.73 14.34 27.18
CA THR A 224 8.64 14.42 28.35
C THR A 224 8.95 13.05 28.95
N GLN A 225 8.05 12.08 28.79
CA GLN A 225 8.17 10.71 29.31
C GLN A 225 8.66 9.71 28.25
N LYS A 226 9.04 10.18 27.07
CA LYS A 226 9.42 9.34 25.92
C LYS A 226 10.41 8.24 26.27
N LYS A 227 11.47 8.58 27.02
CA LYS A 227 12.53 7.62 27.39
C LYS A 227 12.01 6.51 28.30
N GLU A 228 11.10 6.83 29.21
CA GLU A 228 10.49 5.86 30.13
C GLU A 228 9.56 4.92 29.36
N ILE A 229 8.74 5.47 28.46
CA ILE A 229 7.84 4.70 27.59
C ILE A 229 8.63 3.75 26.68
N GLU A 230 9.70 4.25 26.04
CA GLU A 230 10.55 3.42 25.18
C GLU A 230 11.23 2.29 25.96
N ALA A 231 11.71 2.57 27.19
CA ALA A 231 12.34 1.54 28.03
C ALA A 231 11.34 0.45 28.47
N GLU A 232 10.09 0.80 28.75
CA GLU A 232 9.04 -0.19 29.06
C GLU A 232 8.69 -1.06 27.84
N MET A 233 8.69 -0.47 26.66
CA MET A 233 8.37 -1.21 25.40
C MET A 233 9.50 -2.16 24.98
N GLU A 234 10.76 -1.90 25.33
CA GLU A 234 11.90 -2.77 25.02
C GLU A 234 12.03 -3.96 25.99
N THR A 235 11.38 -3.92 27.14
CA THR A 235 11.47 -4.93 28.19
C THR A 235 10.39 -6.02 28.11
N THR A 236 9.46 -5.94 27.16
CA THR A 236 8.33 -6.86 26.97
C THR A 236 8.52 -7.73 25.74
#